data_42e5e424fddb7640c89f89bb87fa4efc
#
_entry.id   42e5e424fddb7640c89f89bb87fa4efc
#
_cell.length_a   1.000
_cell.length_b   1.000
_cell.length_c   1.000
_cell.angle_alpha   90.00
_cell.angle_beta   90.00
_cell.angle_gamma   90.00
#
_symmetry.space_group_name_H-M   'P 1'
#
loop_
_entity.id
_entity.type
_entity.pdbx_description
1 polymer ?
#
loop_
_entity_poly.entity_id
_entity_poly.type
_entity_poly.pdbx_seq_one_letter_code
_entity_poly.pdbx_strand_id
1 'polypeptide(L)'
;MSSPLFRSNLLKDSFSKENLIFRAPANTSFDQCLKCTVCTVYCPVAKENPDYPGPKQCGPDGERLRFKSPEYFDETLKLCTNCKRCETACPSGVKIGDMIAVARGKYGKPAYNMKGIRDFVLSHTDLFGSVATPVAPIVNAMTSVPLVKKVMHKTIGVHDHKSLPKYSHGTFRKWYKKEVTDQSIYQQQVHYFHGCFVNYNHPQLGKDFIKVMNNMHIGVQLLDKEKCCGVPLIANGYHKKAQKNAEFNVANLEAAIERRDVPILSTSSTCSFTLQQEYPHVLDVDNSKVAKKIEYVTRFLLKEIMNGRGPKMKPLNKKIVYHTPCHLERSGGNIYTIELLRAIPGLEVQVLDSECCGLAGTYGFKTENYDTSIAIGKNVFDQIKAAKPDYAITDCETCKWQIEENTNITTIHPISLLCEALMA
;
A
#
# COMPACT_ATOMS: atom_id res chain seq x y z
N MET A 1 -39.20 47.82 11.71
CA MET A 1 -39.38 46.48 11.08
C MET A 1 -38.06 45.70 11.31
N SER A 2 -38.04 44.88 12.33
CA SER A 2 -36.86 44.17 12.83
C SER A 2 -36.70 42.85 12.10
N SER A 3 -35.51 42.62 11.57
CA SER A 3 -35.07 41.36 10.96
C SER A 3 -35.09 40.22 11.97
N PRO A 4 -35.49 38.99 11.62
CA PRO A 4 -35.52 37.89 12.55
C PRO A 4 -34.10 37.37 12.84
N LEU A 5 -33.76 37.43 14.09
CA LEU A 5 -32.57 36.87 14.71
C LEU A 5 -32.44 35.37 14.39
N PHE A 6 -31.36 35.00 13.81
CA PHE A 6 -30.87 33.62 13.72
C PHE A 6 -30.86 33.00 15.11
N ARG A 7 -31.66 31.95 15.30
CA ARG A 7 -31.72 31.20 16.54
C ARG A 7 -30.39 30.45 16.76
N SER A 8 -29.61 30.95 17.71
CA SER A 8 -28.33 30.39 18.15
C SER A 8 -28.37 29.01 18.77
N ASN A 9 -29.54 28.37 18.88
CA ASN A 9 -29.73 27.08 19.54
C ASN A 9 -29.58 25.87 18.62
N LEU A 10 -29.68 26.04 17.28
CA LEU A 10 -29.43 24.94 16.33
C LEU A 10 -27.96 24.56 16.16
N LEU A 11 -27.03 25.42 16.59
CA LEU A 11 -25.59 25.17 16.52
C LEU A 11 -25.05 24.44 17.77
N LYS A 12 -25.76 24.48 18.91
CA LYS A 12 -25.29 23.85 20.14
C LYS A 12 -25.58 22.34 20.22
N ASP A 13 -26.65 21.87 19.60
CA ASP A 13 -27.03 20.45 19.66
C ASP A 13 -26.35 19.58 18.58
N SER A 14 -25.75 20.22 17.53
CA SER A 14 -24.99 19.49 16.50
C SER A 14 -23.52 19.20 16.88
N PHE A 15 -23.05 19.77 17.99
CA PHE A 15 -21.69 19.57 18.51
C PHE A 15 -21.70 18.65 19.74
N SER A 16 -22.35 17.48 19.67
CA SER A 16 -22.10 16.44 20.68
C SER A 16 -20.65 15.96 20.54
N LYS A 17 -20.00 15.62 21.66
CA LYS A 17 -18.61 15.13 21.68
C LYS A 17 -18.38 13.93 20.75
N GLU A 18 -19.42 13.17 20.40
CA GLU A 18 -19.38 12.06 19.45
C GLU A 18 -19.28 12.51 17.99
N ASN A 19 -19.78 13.70 17.64
CA ASN A 19 -19.65 14.29 16.30
C ASN A 19 -18.34 15.05 16.09
N LEU A 20 -17.57 15.33 17.14
CA LEU A 20 -16.27 16.00 17.10
C LEU A 20 -15.10 15.08 16.65
N ILE A 21 -15.35 13.78 16.42
CA ILE A 21 -14.35 12.82 15.95
C ILE A 21 -13.98 13.06 14.47
N PHE A 22 -14.69 13.97 13.79
CA PHE A 22 -14.33 14.44 12.45
C PHE A 22 -13.57 15.77 12.49
N ARG A 23 -12.43 15.80 13.15
CA ARG A 23 -11.41 16.73 12.74
C ARG A 23 -10.88 16.23 11.40
N ALA A 24 -11.12 16.99 10.33
CA ALA A 24 -10.21 16.94 9.20
C ALA A 24 -8.78 16.92 9.77
N PRO A 25 -7.87 16.06 9.26
CA PRO A 25 -6.52 15.99 9.79
C PRO A 25 -6.00 17.39 10.03
N ALA A 26 -5.38 17.67 11.17
CA ALA A 26 -5.14 19.00 11.74
C ALA A 26 -4.46 20.02 10.79
N ASN A 27 -4.05 19.61 9.60
CA ASN A 27 -3.33 20.43 8.61
C ASN A 27 -3.98 20.51 7.22
N THR A 28 -5.19 19.96 6.99
CA THR A 28 -5.80 20.02 5.64
C THR A 28 -7.31 20.08 5.70
N SER A 29 -7.85 21.31 5.74
CA SER A 29 -9.28 21.55 5.60
C SER A 29 -9.71 21.43 4.14
N PHE A 30 -10.92 20.93 3.87
CA PHE A 30 -11.57 21.01 2.56
C PHE A 30 -11.72 22.47 2.08
N ASP A 31 -11.68 23.44 3.00
CA ASP A 31 -11.77 24.87 2.70
C ASP A 31 -10.53 25.40 1.96
N GLN A 32 -9.38 24.75 2.09
CA GLN A 32 -8.17 25.08 1.32
C GLN A 32 -8.28 24.74 -0.17
N CYS A 33 -9.33 24.02 -0.58
CA CYS A 33 -9.53 23.64 -1.96
C CYS A 33 -9.90 24.86 -2.83
N LEU A 34 -9.02 25.20 -3.77
CA LEU A 34 -9.19 26.30 -4.75
C LEU A 34 -10.18 25.98 -5.86
N LYS A 35 -10.77 24.77 -5.88
CA LYS A 35 -11.68 24.28 -6.92
C LYS A 35 -11.09 24.24 -8.35
N CYS A 36 -9.77 24.21 -8.49
CA CYS A 36 -9.05 24.24 -9.77
C CYS A 36 -9.17 22.97 -10.62
N THR A 37 -9.71 21.88 -10.09
CA THR A 37 -9.91 20.56 -10.75
C THR A 37 -8.64 19.80 -11.19
N VAL A 38 -7.44 20.31 -10.97
CA VAL A 38 -6.17 19.65 -11.32
C VAL A 38 -6.14 18.19 -10.81
N CYS A 39 -6.58 17.95 -9.58
CA CYS A 39 -6.65 16.61 -9.00
C CYS A 39 -7.53 15.63 -9.82
N THR A 40 -8.55 16.11 -10.51
CA THR A 40 -9.42 15.27 -11.38
C THR A 40 -8.69 14.92 -12.67
N VAL A 41 -7.95 15.85 -13.27
CA VAL A 41 -7.14 15.61 -14.48
C VAL A 41 -6.05 14.56 -14.21
N TYR A 42 -5.42 14.60 -13.05
CA TYR A 42 -4.38 13.63 -12.65
C TYR A 42 -4.93 12.30 -12.11
N CYS A 43 -6.25 12.17 -11.99
CA CYS A 43 -6.84 10.95 -11.45
C CYS A 43 -6.93 9.84 -12.50
N PRO A 44 -6.25 8.70 -12.29
CA PRO A 44 -6.29 7.60 -13.25
C PRO A 44 -7.68 6.97 -13.38
N VAL A 45 -8.49 7.01 -12.32
CA VAL A 45 -9.86 6.47 -12.37
C VAL A 45 -10.78 7.41 -13.14
N ALA A 46 -10.72 8.73 -12.88
CA ALA A 46 -11.59 9.69 -13.58
C ALA A 46 -11.29 9.77 -15.08
N LYS A 47 -10.06 9.42 -15.49
CA LYS A 47 -9.66 9.33 -16.88
C LYS A 47 -10.33 8.15 -17.62
N GLU A 48 -10.48 7.01 -16.95
CA GLU A 48 -10.89 5.74 -17.56
C GLU A 48 -12.30 5.28 -17.18
N ASN A 49 -12.91 5.89 -16.15
CA ASN A 49 -14.25 5.52 -15.69
C ASN A 49 -15.17 6.76 -15.61
N PRO A 50 -16.13 6.90 -16.54
CA PRO A 50 -17.04 8.04 -16.58
C PRO A 50 -17.99 8.12 -15.38
N ASP A 51 -18.22 7.02 -14.67
CA ASP A 51 -19.07 6.99 -13.47
C ASP A 51 -18.36 7.59 -12.25
N TYR A 52 -17.06 7.83 -12.34
CA TYR A 52 -16.31 8.45 -11.24
C TYR A 52 -16.18 9.96 -11.44
N PRO A 53 -16.87 10.77 -10.65
CA PRO A 53 -16.90 12.23 -10.84
C PRO A 53 -15.56 12.92 -10.48
N GLY A 54 -14.62 12.14 -9.98
CA GLY A 54 -13.27 12.60 -9.66
C GLY A 54 -13.04 13.00 -8.21
N PRO A 55 -11.76 13.10 -7.82
CA PRO A 55 -11.37 13.32 -6.43
C PRO A 55 -11.85 14.66 -5.85
N LYS A 56 -11.95 15.72 -6.66
CA LYS A 56 -12.47 17.01 -6.19
C LYS A 56 -13.88 16.88 -5.66
N GLN A 57 -14.76 16.21 -6.43
CA GLN A 57 -16.16 16.06 -6.04
C GLN A 57 -16.31 15.08 -4.87
N CYS A 58 -15.62 13.93 -4.90
CA CYS A 58 -15.70 12.94 -3.84
C CYS A 58 -15.05 13.40 -2.52
N GLY A 59 -13.97 14.15 -2.60
CA GLY A 59 -13.24 14.70 -1.43
C GLY A 59 -13.80 16.05 -0.98
N PRO A 60 -13.17 17.19 -1.36
CA PRO A 60 -13.51 18.49 -0.79
C PRO A 60 -14.98 18.92 -0.97
N ASP A 61 -15.59 18.70 -2.14
CA ASP A 61 -16.99 19.07 -2.35
C ASP A 61 -17.91 18.12 -1.57
N GLY A 62 -17.60 16.83 -1.51
CA GLY A 62 -18.29 15.86 -0.69
C GLY A 62 -18.21 16.18 0.81
N GLU A 63 -17.05 16.67 1.31
CA GLU A 63 -16.95 17.12 2.71
C GLU A 63 -17.84 18.34 3.00
N ARG A 64 -17.95 19.30 2.07
CA ARG A 64 -18.90 20.43 2.22
C ARG A 64 -20.35 19.97 2.33
N LEU A 65 -20.73 18.90 1.58
CA LEU A 65 -22.05 18.29 1.67
C LEU A 65 -22.21 17.56 3.02
N ARG A 66 -21.21 16.79 3.44
CA ARG A 66 -21.21 16.09 4.74
C ARG A 66 -21.24 17.03 5.94
N PHE A 67 -20.65 18.24 5.80
CA PHE A 67 -20.78 19.28 6.83
C PHE A 67 -22.22 19.72 7.03
N LYS A 68 -23.01 19.79 5.96
CA LYS A 68 -24.45 20.15 6.02
C LYS A 68 -25.34 18.96 6.36
N SER A 69 -24.99 17.79 5.88
CA SER A 69 -25.72 16.53 6.04
C SER A 69 -24.74 15.43 6.43
N PRO A 70 -24.45 15.26 7.74
CA PRO A 70 -23.36 14.39 8.24
C PRO A 70 -23.44 12.93 7.79
N GLU A 71 -24.63 12.46 7.39
CA GLU A 71 -24.82 11.09 6.90
C GLU A 71 -24.71 10.95 5.38
N TYR A 72 -24.38 12.04 4.68
CA TYR A 72 -24.27 12.01 3.22
C TYR A 72 -23.17 11.05 2.78
N PHE A 73 -23.55 10.04 2.02
CA PHE A 73 -22.67 9.07 1.41
C PHE A 73 -22.89 9.00 -0.09
N ASP A 74 -21.82 9.14 -0.85
CA ASP A 74 -21.82 8.97 -2.30
C ASP A 74 -21.19 7.59 -2.62
N GLU A 75 -21.95 6.73 -3.28
CA GLU A 75 -21.50 5.38 -3.69
C GLU A 75 -20.25 5.43 -4.57
N THR A 76 -20.03 6.53 -5.31
CA THR A 76 -18.85 6.71 -6.16
C THR A 76 -17.52 6.80 -5.37
N LEU A 77 -17.58 7.04 -4.06
CA LEU A 77 -16.41 6.93 -3.18
C LEU A 77 -15.72 5.55 -3.27
N LYS A 78 -16.49 4.49 -3.58
CA LYS A 78 -15.97 3.13 -3.73
C LYS A 78 -15.06 2.96 -4.95
N LEU A 79 -15.19 3.85 -5.94
CA LEU A 79 -14.39 3.83 -7.16
C LEU A 79 -12.98 4.40 -6.96
N CYS A 80 -12.74 5.17 -5.89
CA CYS A 80 -11.42 5.71 -5.60
C CYS A 80 -10.43 4.60 -5.23
N THR A 81 -9.29 4.56 -5.90
CA THR A 81 -8.20 3.58 -5.70
C THR A 81 -7.25 3.91 -4.56
N ASN A 82 -7.44 5.02 -3.86
CA ASN A 82 -6.58 5.50 -2.76
C ASN A 82 -5.09 5.68 -3.15
N CYS A 83 -4.80 5.98 -4.41
CA CYS A 83 -3.43 6.11 -4.93
C CYS A 83 -2.71 7.40 -4.53
N LYS A 84 -3.42 8.37 -3.95
CA LYS A 84 -2.91 9.68 -3.48
C LYS A 84 -2.35 10.62 -4.57
N ARG A 85 -2.47 10.29 -5.86
CA ARG A 85 -2.01 11.18 -6.95
C ARG A 85 -2.70 12.54 -6.95
N CYS A 86 -3.98 12.58 -6.57
CA CYS A 86 -4.72 13.83 -6.39
C CYS A 86 -4.11 14.76 -5.33
N GLU A 87 -3.48 14.20 -4.29
CA GLU A 87 -2.79 14.97 -3.24
C GLU A 87 -1.44 15.50 -3.73
N THR A 88 -0.69 14.68 -4.50
CA THR A 88 0.58 15.09 -5.09
C THR A 88 0.38 16.23 -6.09
N ALA A 89 -0.71 16.18 -6.87
CA ALA A 89 -1.04 17.22 -7.85
C ALA A 89 -1.71 18.48 -7.25
N CYS A 90 -2.11 18.46 -5.98
CA CYS A 90 -2.85 19.54 -5.37
C CYS A 90 -1.94 20.75 -5.02
N PRO A 91 -2.11 21.92 -5.65
CA PRO A 91 -1.26 23.09 -5.36
C PRO A 91 -1.46 23.64 -3.94
N SER A 92 -2.61 23.36 -3.32
CA SER A 92 -2.92 23.76 -1.93
C SER A 92 -2.62 22.66 -0.90
N GLY A 93 -2.04 21.53 -1.30
CA GLY A 93 -1.68 20.44 -0.40
C GLY A 93 -2.86 19.72 0.27
N VAL A 94 -4.09 19.85 -0.25
CA VAL A 94 -5.29 19.24 0.32
C VAL A 94 -5.17 17.70 0.30
N LYS A 95 -5.41 17.05 1.42
CA LYS A 95 -5.37 15.58 1.60
C LYS A 95 -6.62 14.90 1.08
N ILE A 96 -6.84 15.03 -0.22
CA ILE A 96 -8.08 14.62 -0.89
C ILE A 96 -8.34 13.11 -0.76
N GLY A 97 -7.30 12.30 -0.94
CA GLY A 97 -7.40 10.84 -0.82
C GLY A 97 -7.69 10.39 0.60
N ASP A 98 -7.12 11.07 1.61
CA ASP A 98 -7.41 10.82 3.02
C ASP A 98 -8.88 11.14 3.33
N MET A 99 -9.40 12.29 2.86
CA MET A 99 -10.82 12.65 3.01
C MET A 99 -11.75 11.57 2.43
N ILE A 100 -11.45 11.09 1.22
CA ILE A 100 -12.24 10.03 0.57
C ILE A 100 -12.15 8.72 1.36
N ALA A 101 -10.96 8.34 1.84
CA ALA A 101 -10.76 7.14 2.63
C ALA A 101 -11.53 7.20 3.95
N VAL A 102 -11.42 8.30 4.68
CA VAL A 102 -12.16 8.55 5.93
C VAL A 102 -13.67 8.50 5.69
N ALA A 103 -14.17 9.19 4.67
CA ALA A 103 -15.60 9.18 4.33
C ALA A 103 -16.11 7.76 3.99
N ARG A 104 -15.31 6.98 3.24
CA ARG A 104 -15.62 5.58 2.95
C ARG A 104 -15.72 4.74 4.23
N GLY A 105 -14.82 4.93 5.17
CA GLY A 105 -14.82 4.20 6.44
C GLY A 105 -15.95 4.56 7.37
N LYS A 106 -16.32 5.85 7.41
CA LYS A 106 -17.36 6.36 8.30
C LYS A 106 -18.76 6.05 7.80
N TYR A 107 -19.00 6.28 6.52
CA TYR A 107 -20.34 6.24 5.93
C TYR A 107 -20.59 5.02 5.04
N GLY A 108 -19.52 4.41 4.52
CA GLY A 108 -19.62 3.18 3.75
C GLY A 108 -20.00 2.00 4.65
N LYS A 109 -21.06 1.29 4.28
CA LYS A 109 -21.45 0.05 4.96
C LYS A 109 -20.90 -1.14 4.18
N PRO A 110 -20.22 -2.11 4.84
CA PRO A 110 -19.90 -3.38 4.20
C PRO A 110 -21.18 -4.02 3.65
N ALA A 111 -21.11 -4.52 2.43
CA ALA A 111 -22.28 -5.19 1.84
C ALA A 111 -22.51 -6.56 2.53
N TYR A 112 -23.75 -6.84 2.93
CA TYR A 112 -24.16 -8.13 3.49
C TYR A 112 -24.67 -9.08 2.38
N ASN A 113 -23.87 -9.23 1.30
CA ASN A 113 -24.15 -10.09 0.16
C ASN A 113 -22.89 -10.82 -0.29
N MET A 114 -22.94 -11.57 -1.37
CA MET A 114 -21.80 -12.33 -1.90
C MET A 114 -20.58 -11.43 -2.22
N LYS A 115 -20.80 -10.19 -2.71
CA LYS A 115 -19.73 -9.20 -2.91
C LYS A 115 -19.10 -8.75 -1.60
N GLY A 116 -19.89 -8.66 -0.52
CA GLY A 116 -19.39 -8.39 0.82
C GLY A 116 -18.51 -9.50 1.38
N ILE A 117 -18.84 -10.77 1.11
CA ILE A 117 -17.98 -11.92 1.43
C ILE A 117 -16.64 -11.80 0.72
N ARG A 118 -16.64 -11.49 -0.58
CA ARG A 118 -15.42 -11.21 -1.35
C ARG A 118 -14.58 -10.13 -0.68
N ASP A 119 -15.20 -8.99 -0.40
CA ASP A 119 -14.50 -7.83 0.17
C ASP A 119 -13.93 -8.16 1.56
N PHE A 120 -14.64 -8.96 2.34
CA PHE A 120 -14.14 -9.49 3.61
C PHE A 120 -12.91 -10.40 3.41
N VAL A 121 -12.97 -11.37 2.49
CA VAL A 121 -11.86 -12.28 2.21
C VAL A 121 -10.63 -11.53 1.71
N LEU A 122 -10.78 -10.63 0.74
CA LEU A 122 -9.68 -9.85 0.18
C LEU A 122 -9.07 -8.86 1.17
N SER A 123 -9.80 -8.45 2.20
CA SER A 123 -9.34 -7.45 3.17
C SER A 123 -8.65 -8.04 4.39
N HIS A 124 -9.04 -9.22 4.83
CA HIS A 124 -8.55 -9.84 6.07
C HIS A 124 -7.33 -10.75 5.81
N THR A 125 -6.27 -10.16 5.25
CA THR A 125 -5.07 -10.87 4.78
C THR A 125 -4.36 -11.69 5.86
N ASP A 126 -4.34 -11.24 7.12
CA ASP A 126 -3.74 -12.00 8.23
C ASP A 126 -4.54 -13.26 8.55
N LEU A 127 -5.88 -13.14 8.58
CA LEU A 127 -6.76 -14.28 8.86
C LEU A 127 -6.62 -15.34 7.77
N PHE A 128 -6.83 -14.93 6.51
CA PHE A 128 -6.79 -15.89 5.39
C PHE A 128 -5.37 -16.36 5.11
N GLY A 129 -4.34 -15.54 5.31
CA GLY A 129 -2.95 -15.96 5.23
C GLY A 129 -2.60 -17.03 6.25
N SER A 130 -3.04 -16.88 7.50
CA SER A 130 -2.76 -17.85 8.56
C SER A 130 -3.46 -19.20 8.33
N VAL A 131 -4.69 -19.19 7.79
CA VAL A 131 -5.46 -20.40 7.49
C VAL A 131 -4.99 -21.07 6.18
N ALA A 132 -4.69 -20.29 5.16
CA ALA A 132 -4.33 -20.83 3.84
C ALA A 132 -2.89 -21.34 3.76
N THR A 133 -1.94 -20.75 4.49
CA THR A 133 -0.52 -21.14 4.43
C THR A 133 -0.27 -22.62 4.79
N PRO A 134 -0.87 -23.21 5.83
CA PRO A 134 -0.68 -24.63 6.13
C PRO A 134 -1.15 -25.58 5.01
N VAL A 135 -2.14 -25.16 4.24
CA VAL A 135 -2.75 -25.94 3.13
C VAL A 135 -2.52 -25.28 1.78
N ALA A 136 -1.48 -24.45 1.66
CA ALA A 136 -1.18 -23.65 0.49
C ALA A 136 -1.17 -24.43 -0.84
N PRO A 137 -0.61 -25.65 -0.97
CA PRO A 137 -0.66 -26.40 -2.21
C PRO A 137 -2.09 -26.63 -2.70
N ILE A 138 -3.01 -26.98 -1.80
CA ILE A 138 -4.41 -27.24 -2.13
C ILE A 138 -5.12 -25.95 -2.54
N VAL A 139 -5.00 -24.88 -1.73
CA VAL A 139 -5.62 -23.59 -2.01
C VAL A 139 -5.12 -23.00 -3.33
N ASN A 140 -3.80 -23.04 -3.56
CA ASN A 140 -3.20 -22.54 -4.80
C ASN A 140 -3.65 -23.34 -6.03
N ALA A 141 -3.74 -24.68 -5.92
CA ALA A 141 -4.24 -25.52 -7.00
C ALA A 141 -5.70 -25.19 -7.31
N MET A 142 -6.57 -25.16 -6.29
CA MET A 142 -8.00 -24.87 -6.46
C MET A 142 -8.24 -23.49 -7.09
N THR A 143 -7.58 -22.44 -6.61
CA THR A 143 -7.77 -21.08 -7.14
C THR A 143 -7.18 -20.88 -8.53
N SER A 144 -6.36 -21.82 -9.02
CA SER A 144 -5.81 -21.81 -10.39
C SER A 144 -6.72 -22.51 -11.42
N VAL A 145 -7.70 -23.32 -10.98
CA VAL A 145 -8.60 -24.05 -11.86
C VAL A 145 -9.56 -23.11 -12.59
N PRO A 146 -9.65 -23.13 -13.95
CA PRO A 146 -10.51 -22.21 -14.69
C PRO A 146 -11.98 -22.29 -14.31
N LEU A 147 -12.49 -23.47 -13.99
CA LEU A 147 -13.87 -23.66 -13.54
C LEU A 147 -14.13 -22.96 -12.20
N VAL A 148 -13.19 -23.06 -11.24
CA VAL A 148 -13.29 -22.37 -9.94
C VAL A 148 -13.27 -20.87 -10.14
N LYS A 149 -12.40 -20.34 -11.00
CA LYS A 149 -12.37 -18.91 -11.35
C LYS A 149 -13.72 -18.44 -11.92
N LYS A 150 -14.32 -19.18 -12.86
CA LYS A 150 -15.65 -18.87 -13.41
C LYS A 150 -16.75 -18.90 -12.35
N VAL A 151 -16.71 -19.86 -11.43
CA VAL A 151 -17.67 -19.92 -10.31
C VAL A 151 -17.48 -18.71 -9.40
N MET A 152 -16.25 -18.36 -9.01
CA MET A 152 -15.96 -17.17 -8.20
C MET A 152 -16.40 -15.87 -8.89
N HIS A 153 -16.22 -15.78 -10.21
CA HIS A 153 -16.69 -14.63 -11.00
C HIS A 153 -18.22 -14.47 -10.88
N LYS A 154 -18.97 -15.55 -11.10
CA LYS A 154 -20.44 -15.50 -11.09
C LYS A 154 -21.05 -15.35 -9.69
N THR A 155 -20.38 -15.88 -8.65
CA THR A 155 -20.93 -15.89 -7.30
C THR A 155 -20.46 -14.72 -6.45
N ILE A 156 -19.17 -14.60 -6.20
CA ILE A 156 -18.62 -13.59 -5.32
C ILE A 156 -18.09 -12.35 -6.07
N GLY A 157 -17.99 -12.40 -7.41
CA GLY A 157 -17.58 -11.27 -8.24
C GLY A 157 -16.07 -10.99 -8.21
N VAL A 158 -15.23 -12.04 -8.06
CA VAL A 158 -13.80 -11.98 -8.40
C VAL A 158 -13.66 -12.27 -9.88
N HIS A 159 -13.03 -11.38 -10.65
CA HIS A 159 -12.95 -11.55 -12.10
C HIS A 159 -12.13 -12.79 -12.49
N ASP A 160 -12.63 -13.60 -13.43
CA ASP A 160 -12.04 -14.91 -13.78
C ASP A 160 -10.71 -14.81 -14.54
N HIS A 161 -10.40 -13.66 -15.17
CA HIS A 161 -9.08 -13.41 -15.72
C HIS A 161 -8.06 -13.04 -14.64
N LYS A 162 -8.48 -12.77 -13.41
CA LYS A 162 -7.55 -12.49 -12.30
C LYS A 162 -7.02 -13.77 -11.67
N SER A 163 -5.73 -13.74 -11.37
CA SER A 163 -5.08 -14.75 -10.55
C SER A 163 -4.97 -14.26 -9.12
N LEU A 164 -5.55 -14.98 -8.18
CA LEU A 164 -5.38 -14.66 -6.77
C LEU A 164 -3.92 -14.87 -6.34
N PRO A 165 -3.41 -14.05 -5.40
CA PRO A 165 -2.06 -14.22 -4.87
C PRO A 165 -1.87 -15.62 -4.29
N LYS A 166 -0.78 -16.28 -4.69
CA LYS A 166 -0.46 -17.61 -4.16
C LYS A 166 0.05 -17.51 -2.73
N TYR A 167 -0.33 -18.46 -1.90
CA TYR A 167 0.22 -18.60 -0.55
C TYR A 167 1.49 -19.44 -0.58
N SER A 168 2.46 -19.11 0.28
CA SER A 168 3.68 -19.87 0.45
C SER A 168 3.45 -21.11 1.33
N HIS A 169 4.27 -22.14 1.15
CA HIS A 169 4.30 -23.29 2.06
C HIS A 169 5.15 -22.97 3.30
N GLY A 170 4.51 -22.41 4.32
CA GLY A 170 5.14 -21.91 5.54
C GLY A 170 5.30 -20.39 5.55
N THR A 171 5.31 -19.80 6.76
CA THR A 171 5.43 -18.35 6.95
C THR A 171 6.89 -17.91 7.02
N PHE A 172 7.17 -16.66 6.59
CA PHE A 172 8.50 -16.06 6.76
C PHE A 172 8.92 -16.02 8.23
N ARG A 173 8.01 -15.65 9.15
CA ARG A 173 8.29 -15.59 10.59
C ARG A 173 8.69 -16.95 11.17
N LYS A 174 8.06 -18.05 10.72
CA LYS A 174 8.42 -19.41 11.14
C LYS A 174 9.81 -19.79 10.64
N TRP A 175 10.11 -19.47 9.37
CA TRP A 175 11.43 -19.68 8.78
C TRP A 175 12.49 -18.87 9.53
N TYR A 176 12.24 -17.57 9.79
CA TYR A 176 13.20 -16.72 10.52
C TYR A 176 13.57 -17.31 11.88
N LYS A 177 12.58 -17.71 12.66
CA LYS A 177 12.81 -18.31 13.99
C LYS A 177 13.62 -19.61 13.96
N LYS A 178 13.54 -20.36 12.85
CA LYS A 178 14.19 -21.67 12.75
C LYS A 178 15.58 -21.60 12.13
N GLU A 179 15.75 -20.76 11.10
CA GLU A 179 16.92 -20.82 10.22
C GLU A 179 17.86 -19.61 10.38
N VAL A 180 17.37 -18.50 10.96
CA VAL A 180 18.20 -17.30 11.08
C VAL A 180 19.03 -17.37 12.35
N THR A 181 20.35 -17.22 12.18
CA THR A 181 21.30 -17.15 13.30
C THR A 181 21.06 -15.94 14.17
N ASP A 182 21.64 -15.92 15.38
CA ASP A 182 21.50 -14.79 16.29
C ASP A 182 21.95 -13.49 15.61
N GLN A 183 21.01 -12.56 15.49
CA GLN A 183 21.25 -11.27 14.86
C GLN A 183 21.82 -10.23 15.84
N SER A 184 21.91 -10.56 17.13
CA SER A 184 22.48 -9.67 18.16
C SER A 184 24.00 -9.56 18.04
N ILE A 185 24.65 -10.47 17.33
CA ILE A 185 26.12 -10.45 17.05
C ILE A 185 26.54 -9.24 16.22
N TYR A 186 25.60 -8.66 15.45
CA TYR A 186 25.90 -7.48 14.64
C TYR A 186 25.83 -6.21 15.48
N GLN A 187 26.87 -5.36 15.38
CA GLN A 187 26.92 -4.09 16.10
C GLN A 187 25.80 -3.12 15.64
N GLN A 188 25.62 -2.99 14.33
CA GLN A 188 24.51 -2.25 13.75
C GLN A 188 23.31 -3.17 13.58
N GLN A 189 22.12 -2.69 13.94
CA GLN A 189 20.89 -3.46 13.82
C GLN A 189 19.75 -2.60 13.33
N VAL A 190 18.71 -3.27 12.81
CA VAL A 190 17.44 -2.65 12.40
C VAL A 190 16.26 -3.51 12.84
N HIS A 191 15.13 -2.90 13.09
CA HIS A 191 13.87 -3.62 13.20
C HIS A 191 13.25 -3.82 11.80
N TYR A 192 12.56 -4.93 11.59
CA TYR A 192 11.93 -5.25 10.32
C TYR A 192 10.43 -5.48 10.49
N PHE A 193 9.65 -4.59 9.86
CA PHE A 193 8.22 -4.79 9.64
C PHE A 193 8.03 -5.48 8.28
N HIS A 194 7.86 -6.81 8.29
CA HIS A 194 7.84 -7.60 7.06
C HIS A 194 6.48 -7.57 6.32
N GLY A 195 5.38 -7.29 7.05
CA GLY A 195 4.04 -7.25 6.48
C GLY A 195 3.46 -8.62 6.12
N CYS A 196 2.17 -8.61 5.72
CA CYS A 196 1.44 -9.84 5.40
C CYS A 196 1.95 -10.51 4.10
N PHE A 197 2.33 -9.73 3.09
CA PHE A 197 2.81 -10.26 1.81
C PHE A 197 4.06 -11.11 1.99
N VAL A 198 5.08 -10.60 2.67
CA VAL A 198 6.31 -11.34 2.96
C VAL A 198 6.01 -12.55 3.82
N ASN A 199 5.12 -12.41 4.81
CA ASN A 199 4.86 -13.50 5.73
C ASN A 199 4.13 -14.69 5.09
N TYR A 200 3.15 -14.41 4.21
CA TYR A 200 2.22 -15.45 3.74
C TYR A 200 2.34 -15.77 2.24
N ASN A 201 2.76 -14.79 1.42
CA ASN A 201 2.77 -14.94 -0.03
C ASN A 201 4.17 -15.07 -0.61
N HIS A 202 5.14 -14.29 -0.13
CA HIS A 202 6.47 -14.23 -0.73
C HIS A 202 7.61 -14.18 0.31
N PRO A 203 7.80 -15.24 1.14
CA PRO A 203 8.87 -15.30 2.15
C PRO A 203 10.27 -15.07 1.58
N GLN A 204 10.49 -15.35 0.29
CA GLN A 204 11.79 -15.17 -0.34
C GLN A 204 12.26 -13.71 -0.29
N LEU A 205 11.36 -12.73 -0.45
CA LEU A 205 11.73 -11.32 -0.31
C LEU A 205 12.29 -10.98 1.08
N GLY A 206 11.70 -11.54 2.14
CA GLY A 206 12.23 -11.36 3.49
C GLY A 206 13.59 -12.04 3.70
N LYS A 207 13.81 -13.22 3.08
CA LYS A 207 15.09 -13.91 3.08
C LYS A 207 16.18 -13.12 2.35
N ASP A 208 15.83 -12.59 1.18
CA ASP A 208 16.72 -11.74 0.39
C ASP A 208 17.12 -10.48 1.19
N PHE A 209 16.15 -9.85 1.86
CA PHE A 209 16.40 -8.70 2.72
C PHE A 209 17.40 -9.02 3.84
N ILE A 210 17.19 -10.13 4.57
CA ILE A 210 18.14 -10.53 5.63
C ILE A 210 19.51 -10.79 5.05
N LYS A 211 19.60 -11.47 3.91
CA LYS A 211 20.88 -11.76 3.25
C LYS A 211 21.62 -10.48 2.86
N VAL A 212 20.91 -9.48 2.30
CA VAL A 212 21.49 -8.18 1.96
C VAL A 212 22.01 -7.47 3.22
N MET A 213 21.21 -7.41 4.27
CA MET A 213 21.58 -6.72 5.52
C MET A 213 22.77 -7.40 6.21
N ASN A 214 22.76 -8.73 6.32
CA ASN A 214 23.86 -9.48 6.94
C ASN A 214 25.17 -9.38 6.13
N ASN A 215 25.10 -9.29 4.79
CA ASN A 215 26.27 -9.02 3.93
C ASN A 215 26.91 -7.64 4.25
N MET A 216 26.09 -6.70 4.72
CA MET A 216 26.52 -5.37 5.18
C MET A 216 26.88 -5.35 6.68
N HIS A 217 26.96 -6.50 7.34
CA HIS A 217 27.14 -6.62 8.79
C HIS A 217 26.08 -5.91 9.63
N ILE A 218 24.85 -5.88 9.14
CA ILE A 218 23.68 -5.30 9.82
C ILE A 218 22.74 -6.42 10.24
N GLY A 219 22.45 -6.50 11.54
CA GLY A 219 21.50 -7.46 12.10
C GLY A 219 20.06 -7.02 11.90
N VAL A 220 19.16 -7.97 11.65
CA VAL A 220 17.73 -7.72 11.42
C VAL A 220 16.93 -8.35 12.55
N GLN A 221 16.24 -7.53 13.34
CA GLN A 221 15.35 -7.98 14.41
C GLN A 221 13.90 -7.88 13.98
N LEU A 222 13.15 -8.99 14.09
CA LEU A 222 11.70 -8.95 13.87
C LEU A 222 10.99 -8.33 15.08
N LEU A 223 9.89 -7.61 14.83
CA LEU A 223 8.97 -7.24 15.90
C LEU A 223 8.41 -8.50 16.57
N ASP A 224 8.12 -8.44 17.87
CA ASP A 224 7.55 -9.60 18.59
C ASP A 224 6.26 -10.09 17.93
N LYS A 225 5.40 -9.15 17.62
CA LYS A 225 4.15 -9.39 16.90
C LYS A 225 3.88 -8.26 15.92
N GLU A 226 3.24 -8.57 14.81
CA GLU A 226 2.72 -7.58 13.87
C GLU A 226 1.43 -8.10 13.23
N LYS A 227 0.62 -7.16 12.75
CA LYS A 227 -0.56 -7.40 11.92
C LYS A 227 -0.39 -6.69 10.58
N CYS A 228 -1.22 -7.05 9.59
CA CYS A 228 -1.30 -6.31 8.35
C CYS A 228 -1.41 -4.80 8.62
N CYS A 229 -0.70 -4.00 7.83
CA CYS A 229 -0.72 -2.53 7.95
C CYS A 229 -2.13 -1.91 7.85
N GLY A 230 -3.10 -2.64 7.27
CA GLY A 230 -4.49 -2.22 7.23
C GLY A 230 -4.97 -1.69 5.88
N VAL A 231 -4.11 -1.48 4.88
CA VAL A 231 -4.52 -0.93 3.58
C VAL A 231 -5.67 -1.69 2.91
N PRO A 232 -5.68 -3.04 2.84
CA PRO A 232 -6.81 -3.76 2.28
C PRO A 232 -8.11 -3.54 3.06
N LEU A 233 -8.03 -3.36 4.37
CA LEU A 233 -9.17 -3.04 5.24
C LEU A 233 -9.69 -1.62 4.97
N ILE A 234 -8.79 -0.62 4.90
CA ILE A 234 -9.11 0.78 4.56
C ILE A 234 -9.79 0.84 3.19
N ALA A 235 -9.22 0.16 2.19
CA ALA A 235 -9.74 0.15 0.82
C ALA A 235 -11.17 -0.41 0.71
N ASN A 236 -11.57 -1.30 1.62
CA ASN A 236 -12.89 -1.94 1.62
C ASN A 236 -13.82 -1.46 2.74
N GLY A 237 -13.47 -0.36 3.45
CA GLY A 237 -14.35 0.27 4.44
C GLY A 237 -14.34 -0.39 5.84
N TYR A 238 -13.42 -1.34 6.12
CA TYR A 238 -13.28 -1.98 7.43
C TYR A 238 -12.41 -1.16 8.39
N HIS A 239 -12.67 0.16 8.49
CA HIS A 239 -11.82 1.11 9.23
C HIS A 239 -11.64 0.75 10.69
N LYS A 240 -12.71 0.36 11.40
CA LYS A 240 -12.61 -0.06 12.82
C LYS A 240 -11.63 -1.24 13.01
N LYS A 241 -11.58 -2.17 12.04
CA LYS A 241 -10.63 -3.28 12.10
C LYS A 241 -9.21 -2.81 11.74
N ALA A 242 -9.07 -1.92 10.76
CA ALA A 242 -7.80 -1.30 10.41
C ALA A 242 -7.22 -0.51 11.58
N GLN A 243 -8.04 0.27 12.29
CA GLN A 243 -7.65 1.03 13.48
C GLN A 243 -7.12 0.11 14.58
N LYS A 244 -7.83 -0.98 14.90
CA LYS A 244 -7.33 -1.98 15.87
C LYS A 244 -6.03 -2.63 15.48
N ASN A 245 -5.80 -2.84 14.18
CA ASN A 245 -4.51 -3.33 13.69
C ASN A 245 -3.43 -2.25 13.84
N ALA A 246 -3.74 -0.99 13.56
CA ALA A 246 -2.83 0.14 13.70
C ALA A 246 -2.40 0.34 15.16
N GLU A 247 -3.34 0.40 16.09
CA GLU A 247 -3.08 0.47 17.54
C GLU A 247 -2.17 -0.67 18.01
N PHE A 248 -2.47 -1.90 17.57
CA PHE A 248 -1.63 -3.07 17.87
C PHE A 248 -0.22 -2.93 17.30
N ASN A 249 -0.09 -2.50 16.06
CA ASN A 249 1.22 -2.35 15.42
C ASN A 249 2.03 -1.22 16.09
N VAL A 250 1.42 -0.06 16.38
CA VAL A 250 2.10 1.05 17.05
C VAL A 250 2.63 0.61 18.40
N ALA A 251 1.84 -0.08 19.23
CA ALA A 251 2.30 -0.59 20.53
C ALA A 251 3.51 -1.54 20.40
N ASN A 252 3.52 -2.44 19.39
CA ASN A 252 4.65 -3.34 19.16
C ASN A 252 5.87 -2.63 18.58
N LEU A 253 5.68 -1.58 17.77
CA LEU A 253 6.77 -0.74 17.26
C LEU A 253 7.40 0.11 18.39
N GLU A 254 6.59 0.70 19.26
CA GLU A 254 7.05 1.43 20.46
C GLU A 254 7.89 0.50 21.36
N ALA A 255 7.36 -0.67 21.70
CA ALA A 255 8.09 -1.65 22.51
C ALA A 255 9.42 -2.10 21.84
N ALA A 256 9.48 -2.15 20.51
CA ALA A 256 10.72 -2.49 19.81
C ALA A 256 11.77 -1.37 19.93
N ILE A 257 11.40 -0.10 19.72
CA ILE A 257 12.34 1.03 19.83
C ILE A 257 12.75 1.30 21.29
N GLU A 258 11.87 1.03 22.26
CA GLU A 258 12.23 1.09 23.70
C GLU A 258 13.31 0.09 24.07
N ARG A 259 13.25 -1.14 23.52
CA ARG A 259 14.31 -2.15 23.73
C ARG A 259 15.59 -1.79 23.01
N ARG A 260 15.48 -1.28 21.78
CA ARG A 260 16.63 -0.84 21.00
C ARG A 260 16.21 0.26 20.04
N ASP A 261 16.72 1.45 20.25
CA ASP A 261 16.42 2.64 19.45
C ASP A 261 17.17 2.63 18.10
N VAL A 262 16.66 1.83 17.15
CA VAL A 262 17.21 1.68 15.78
C VAL A 262 16.11 1.88 14.74
N PRO A 263 16.47 2.11 13.45
CA PRO A 263 15.47 2.24 12.39
C PRO A 263 14.55 1.02 12.26
N ILE A 264 13.31 1.29 11.89
CA ILE A 264 12.31 0.28 11.54
C ILE A 264 12.17 0.27 10.02
N LEU A 265 12.60 -0.79 9.38
CA LEU A 265 12.58 -0.92 7.93
C LEU A 265 11.40 -1.78 7.46
N SER A 266 10.88 -1.48 6.28
CA SER A 266 9.94 -2.35 5.57
C SER A 266 10.34 -2.47 4.10
N THR A 267 10.10 -3.65 3.52
CA THR A 267 10.25 -3.93 2.10
C THR A 267 8.96 -3.68 1.31
N SER A 268 7.88 -3.22 1.95
CA SER A 268 6.65 -2.80 1.28
C SER A 268 6.51 -1.28 1.33
N SER A 269 6.54 -0.63 0.17
CA SER A 269 6.33 0.81 0.05
C SER A 269 4.95 1.23 0.58
N THR A 270 3.94 0.39 0.35
CA THR A 270 2.58 0.59 0.87
C THR A 270 2.53 0.50 2.40
N CYS A 271 3.18 -0.51 3.00
CA CYS A 271 3.22 -0.62 4.46
C CYS A 271 3.93 0.56 5.11
N SER A 272 5.11 0.96 4.57
CA SER A 272 5.85 2.13 5.09
C SER A 272 5.01 3.40 5.05
N PHE A 273 4.34 3.65 3.92
CA PHE A 273 3.46 4.82 3.76
C PHE A 273 2.30 4.80 4.77
N THR A 274 1.63 3.65 4.90
CA THR A 274 0.48 3.51 5.79
C THR A 274 0.86 3.68 7.26
N LEU A 275 1.95 3.04 7.70
CA LEU A 275 2.47 3.18 9.06
C LEU A 275 2.84 4.63 9.40
N GLN A 276 3.36 5.40 8.44
CA GLN A 276 3.79 6.78 8.67
C GLN A 276 2.65 7.79 8.51
N GLN A 277 1.79 7.62 7.50
CA GLN A 277 0.86 8.67 7.06
C GLN A 277 -0.62 8.32 7.28
N GLU A 278 -1.04 7.10 6.95
CA GLU A 278 -2.47 6.75 7.04
C GLU A 278 -2.92 6.45 8.48
N TYR A 279 -2.01 5.98 9.35
CA TYR A 279 -2.35 5.75 10.75
C TYR A 279 -2.88 7.03 11.43
N PRO A 280 -2.15 8.16 11.41
CA PRO A 280 -2.68 9.39 12.02
C PRO A 280 -3.78 10.05 11.17
N HIS A 281 -3.68 10.02 9.83
CA HIS A 281 -4.56 10.82 8.98
C HIS A 281 -5.87 10.13 8.61
N VAL A 282 -5.89 8.80 8.53
CA VAL A 282 -7.06 8.02 8.09
C VAL A 282 -7.68 7.23 9.22
N LEU A 283 -6.86 6.73 10.15
CA LEU A 283 -7.31 5.84 11.22
C LEU A 283 -7.35 6.53 12.60
N ASP A 284 -6.92 7.79 12.69
CA ASP A 284 -6.86 8.55 13.94
C ASP A 284 -6.07 7.82 15.05
N VAL A 285 -4.94 7.21 14.68
CA VAL A 285 -4.03 6.51 15.58
C VAL A 285 -2.73 7.28 15.68
N ASP A 286 -2.40 7.77 16.88
CA ASP A 286 -1.12 8.46 17.10
C ASP A 286 0.05 7.50 16.94
N ASN A 287 0.94 7.86 16.03
CA ASN A 287 2.19 7.14 15.73
C ASN A 287 3.42 8.03 15.89
N SER A 288 3.28 9.19 16.51
CA SER A 288 4.30 10.26 16.56
C SER A 288 5.65 9.79 17.09
N LYS A 289 5.66 8.85 18.04
CA LYS A 289 6.88 8.27 18.61
C LYS A 289 7.64 7.39 17.62
N VAL A 290 6.93 6.65 16.75
CA VAL A 290 7.54 5.65 15.85
C VAL A 290 7.69 6.14 14.41
N ALA A 291 6.87 7.10 13.96
CA ALA A 291 6.81 7.53 12.56
C ALA A 291 8.17 7.96 11.99
N LYS A 292 8.99 8.67 12.78
CA LYS A 292 10.32 9.13 12.39
C LYS A 292 11.36 8.00 12.28
N LYS A 293 11.11 6.87 12.92
CA LYS A 293 11.99 5.68 12.89
C LYS A 293 11.64 4.73 11.76
N ILE A 294 10.43 4.83 11.21
CA ILE A 294 9.99 4.01 10.09
C ILE A 294 10.62 4.55 8.81
N GLU A 295 11.31 3.69 8.08
CA GLU A 295 11.97 4.05 6.83
C GLU A 295 11.76 2.96 5.77
N TYR A 296 11.54 3.36 4.52
CA TYR A 296 11.51 2.41 3.43
C TYR A 296 12.93 1.93 3.11
N VAL A 297 13.08 0.63 2.89
CA VAL A 297 14.37 -0.07 2.84
C VAL A 297 15.36 0.53 1.84
N THR A 298 14.92 0.95 0.65
CA THR A 298 15.83 1.48 -0.39
C THR A 298 16.45 2.80 0.00
N ARG A 299 15.74 3.63 0.76
CA ARG A 299 16.28 4.87 1.30
C ARG A 299 17.40 4.59 2.32
N PHE A 300 17.19 3.64 3.22
CA PHE A 300 18.21 3.21 4.18
C PHE A 300 19.46 2.68 3.47
N LEU A 301 19.28 1.75 2.52
CA LEU A 301 20.38 1.13 1.80
C LEU A 301 21.19 2.14 0.98
N LEU A 302 20.53 3.07 0.28
CA LEU A 302 21.25 4.10 -0.47
C LEU A 302 22.09 4.98 0.45
N LYS A 303 21.58 5.37 1.63
CA LYS A 303 22.39 6.10 2.62
C LYS A 303 23.63 5.32 3.07
N GLU A 304 23.47 4.01 3.32
CA GLU A 304 24.61 3.17 3.71
C GLU A 304 25.64 3.07 2.58
N ILE A 305 25.19 2.93 1.32
CA ILE A 305 26.09 2.93 0.15
C ILE A 305 26.83 4.27 0.01
N MET A 306 26.13 5.40 0.14
CA MET A 306 26.73 6.74 0.08
C MET A 306 27.76 6.97 1.20
N ASN A 307 27.58 6.32 2.34
CA ASN A 307 28.51 6.36 3.46
C ASN A 307 29.67 5.32 3.35
N GLY A 308 29.79 4.65 2.21
CA GLY A 308 30.82 3.64 1.96
C GLY A 308 30.60 2.30 2.69
N ARG A 309 29.41 2.06 3.21
CA ARG A 309 29.03 0.83 3.94
C ARG A 309 28.07 -0.05 3.14
N GLY A 310 28.03 0.12 1.83
CA GLY A 310 27.19 -0.68 0.95
C GLY A 310 27.65 -2.14 0.82
N PRO A 311 26.78 -3.03 0.31
CA PRO A 311 27.14 -4.42 0.07
C PRO A 311 28.15 -4.53 -1.07
N LYS A 312 29.00 -5.56 -1.01
CA LYS A 312 29.89 -5.88 -2.14
C LYS A 312 29.07 -6.49 -3.27
N MET A 313 29.09 -5.85 -4.43
CA MET A 313 28.27 -6.25 -5.58
C MET A 313 29.15 -6.72 -6.75
N LYS A 314 28.71 -7.79 -7.40
CA LYS A 314 29.20 -8.21 -8.74
C LYS A 314 28.37 -7.54 -9.83
N PRO A 315 28.92 -7.36 -11.03
CA PRO A 315 28.14 -6.85 -12.17
C PRO A 315 26.95 -7.74 -12.50
N LEU A 316 25.78 -7.10 -12.74
CA LEU A 316 24.60 -7.71 -13.34
C LEU A 316 24.39 -7.12 -14.71
N ASN A 317 24.85 -7.80 -15.77
CA ASN A 317 24.66 -7.35 -17.16
C ASN A 317 23.22 -7.66 -17.61
N LYS A 318 22.25 -6.88 -17.10
CA LYS A 318 20.82 -7.01 -17.37
C LYS A 318 20.20 -5.66 -17.70
N LYS A 319 19.20 -5.70 -18.56
CA LYS A 319 18.33 -4.56 -18.84
C LYS A 319 17.06 -4.68 -18.04
N ILE A 320 16.76 -3.69 -17.21
CA ILE A 320 15.55 -3.66 -16.41
C ILE A 320 14.72 -2.41 -16.68
N VAL A 321 13.41 -2.54 -16.46
CA VAL A 321 12.51 -1.39 -16.36
C VAL A 321 12.06 -1.21 -14.92
N TYR A 322 11.97 0.03 -14.46
CA TYR A 322 11.49 0.35 -13.12
C TYR A 322 10.14 1.06 -13.19
N HIS A 323 9.13 0.45 -12.54
CA HIS A 323 7.81 1.03 -12.33
C HIS A 323 7.69 1.59 -10.91
N THR A 324 7.45 2.91 -10.81
CA THR A 324 7.27 3.61 -9.54
C THR A 324 5.88 3.36 -8.95
N PRO A 325 5.75 2.74 -7.77
CA PRO A 325 4.47 2.59 -7.10
C PRO A 325 3.94 3.92 -6.56
N CYS A 326 2.63 4.11 -6.61
CA CYS A 326 1.98 5.37 -6.24
C CYS A 326 2.23 5.83 -4.78
N HIS A 327 2.24 4.93 -3.80
CA HIS A 327 2.53 5.28 -2.40
C HIS A 327 4.01 5.66 -2.19
N LEU A 328 4.93 5.04 -2.92
CA LEU A 328 6.34 5.41 -2.88
C LEU A 328 6.58 6.77 -3.55
N GLU A 329 5.94 7.01 -4.69
CA GLU A 329 5.95 8.32 -5.37
C GLU A 329 5.42 9.41 -4.43
N ARG A 330 4.28 9.17 -3.77
CA ARG A 330 3.67 10.11 -2.84
C ARG A 330 4.57 10.48 -1.67
N SER A 331 5.41 9.56 -1.21
CA SER A 331 6.40 9.80 -0.14
C SER A 331 7.73 10.37 -0.64
N GLY A 332 7.90 10.58 -1.95
CA GLY A 332 9.18 10.97 -2.56
C GLY A 332 10.26 9.90 -2.47
N GLY A 333 9.88 8.65 -2.17
CA GLY A 333 10.81 7.55 -1.93
C GLY A 333 11.38 6.89 -3.18
N ASN A 334 10.75 7.10 -4.34
CA ASN A 334 11.14 6.48 -5.61
C ASN A 334 12.54 6.85 -6.07
N ILE A 335 13.01 8.06 -5.80
CA ILE A 335 14.36 8.50 -6.17
C ILE A 335 15.43 7.62 -5.51
N TYR A 336 15.21 7.20 -4.25
CA TYR A 336 16.15 6.34 -3.55
C TYR A 336 16.23 4.95 -4.19
N THR A 337 15.11 4.41 -4.66
CA THR A 337 15.10 3.13 -5.37
C THR A 337 15.80 3.24 -6.73
N ILE A 338 15.55 4.31 -7.48
CA ILE A 338 16.18 4.53 -8.78
C ILE A 338 17.71 4.62 -8.62
N GLU A 339 18.20 5.41 -7.68
CA GLU A 339 19.63 5.57 -7.44
C GLU A 339 20.27 4.28 -6.86
N LEU A 340 19.55 3.53 -6.03
CA LEU A 340 20.00 2.22 -5.56
C LEU A 340 20.18 1.24 -6.73
N LEU A 341 19.23 1.20 -7.67
CA LEU A 341 19.31 0.33 -8.84
C LEU A 341 20.48 0.74 -9.76
N ARG A 342 20.70 2.05 -9.96
CA ARG A 342 21.81 2.58 -10.74
C ARG A 342 23.18 2.31 -10.10
N ALA A 343 23.23 2.12 -8.80
CA ALA A 343 24.45 1.78 -8.10
C ALA A 343 24.88 0.31 -8.30
N ILE A 344 24.02 -0.56 -8.84
CA ILE A 344 24.37 -1.95 -9.17
C ILE A 344 25.23 -1.97 -10.44
N PRO A 345 26.47 -2.46 -10.39
CA PRO A 345 27.36 -2.47 -11.54
C PRO A 345 26.78 -3.25 -12.73
N GLY A 346 26.92 -2.72 -13.95
CA GLY A 346 26.51 -3.38 -15.19
C GLY A 346 25.00 -3.44 -15.43
N LEU A 347 24.16 -2.83 -14.56
CA LEU A 347 22.71 -2.83 -14.71
C LEU A 347 22.26 -1.66 -15.60
N GLU A 348 21.53 -1.95 -16.68
CA GLU A 348 20.86 -0.95 -17.50
C GLU A 348 19.47 -0.67 -16.93
N VAL A 349 19.24 0.55 -16.43
CA VAL A 349 17.99 0.94 -15.76
C VAL A 349 17.20 1.92 -16.61
N GLN A 350 16.05 1.48 -17.10
CA GLN A 350 15.06 2.35 -17.75
C GLN A 350 13.93 2.63 -16.77
N VAL A 351 13.75 3.88 -16.38
CA VAL A 351 12.63 4.31 -15.54
C VAL A 351 11.42 4.56 -16.43
N LEU A 352 10.29 3.93 -16.10
CA LEU A 352 9.03 4.13 -16.84
C LEU A 352 8.37 5.45 -16.43
N ASP A 353 7.51 5.96 -17.31
CA ASP A 353 6.66 7.10 -16.97
C ASP A 353 5.81 6.79 -15.73
N SER A 354 5.65 7.79 -14.88
CA SER A 354 4.89 7.63 -13.64
C SER A 354 3.39 7.49 -13.91
N GLU A 355 2.94 6.25 -14.09
CA GLU A 355 1.55 5.87 -14.31
C GLU A 355 1.10 4.83 -13.26
N CYS A 356 -0.20 4.64 -13.09
CA CYS A 356 -0.73 3.64 -12.17
C CYS A 356 -0.79 2.26 -12.85
N CYS A 357 -0.44 1.19 -12.12
CA CYS A 357 -0.61 -0.19 -12.63
C CYS A 357 -2.08 -0.64 -12.71
N GLY A 358 -3.00 0.10 -12.09
CA GLY A 358 -4.45 -0.16 -12.13
C GLY A 358 -4.98 -1.13 -11.07
N LEU A 359 -4.16 -1.99 -10.45
CA LEU A 359 -4.68 -3.01 -9.50
C LEU A 359 -5.20 -2.41 -8.19
N ALA A 360 -4.47 -1.45 -7.62
CA ALA A 360 -4.84 -0.72 -6.41
C ALA A 360 -5.31 -1.64 -5.25
N GLY A 361 -4.44 -2.50 -4.78
CA GLY A 361 -4.74 -3.44 -3.72
C GLY A 361 -5.76 -4.49 -4.13
N THR A 362 -7.01 -4.32 -3.72
CA THR A 362 -8.10 -5.25 -4.01
C THR A 362 -9.04 -4.79 -5.15
N TYR A 363 -8.87 -3.57 -5.66
CA TYR A 363 -9.78 -2.92 -6.60
C TYR A 363 -9.92 -3.70 -7.91
N GLY A 364 -8.83 -4.02 -8.57
CA GLY A 364 -8.82 -4.68 -9.87
C GLY A 364 -9.14 -6.18 -9.85
N PHE A 365 -9.28 -6.80 -8.66
CA PHE A 365 -9.80 -8.17 -8.55
C PHE A 365 -11.32 -8.23 -8.71
N LYS A 366 -12.02 -7.11 -8.50
CA LYS A 366 -13.47 -7.02 -8.51
C LYS A 366 -14.00 -6.96 -9.94
N THR A 367 -14.98 -7.78 -10.26
CA THR A 367 -15.58 -7.86 -11.62
C THR A 367 -16.02 -6.49 -12.11
N GLU A 368 -16.65 -5.69 -11.25
CA GLU A 368 -17.13 -4.35 -11.58
C GLU A 368 -16.04 -3.31 -11.85
N ASN A 369 -14.80 -3.58 -11.46
CA ASN A 369 -13.67 -2.66 -11.61
C ASN A 369 -12.60 -3.18 -12.57
N TYR A 370 -12.75 -4.40 -13.09
CA TYR A 370 -11.70 -5.07 -13.85
C TYR A 370 -11.29 -4.30 -15.10
N ASP A 371 -12.26 -3.94 -15.95
CA ASP A 371 -11.99 -3.23 -17.20
C ASP A 371 -11.33 -1.87 -16.95
N THR A 372 -11.84 -1.11 -15.98
CA THR A 372 -11.20 0.15 -15.53
C THR A 372 -9.77 -0.09 -15.03
N SER A 373 -9.55 -1.15 -14.26
CA SER A 373 -8.21 -1.50 -13.76
C SER A 373 -7.21 -1.79 -14.89
N ILE A 374 -7.65 -2.51 -15.92
CA ILE A 374 -6.82 -2.83 -17.09
C ILE A 374 -6.56 -1.57 -17.93
N ALA A 375 -7.59 -0.74 -18.16
CA ALA A 375 -7.45 0.51 -18.90
C ALA A 375 -6.43 1.46 -18.23
N ILE A 376 -6.52 1.62 -16.90
CA ILE A 376 -5.56 2.41 -16.11
C ILE A 376 -4.14 1.89 -16.28
N GLY A 377 -3.93 0.56 -16.24
CA GLY A 377 -2.60 -0.05 -16.31
C GLY A 377 -2.01 -0.13 -17.72
N LYS A 378 -2.81 0.08 -18.75
CA LYS A 378 -2.45 -0.17 -20.15
C LYS A 378 -1.13 0.49 -20.56
N ASN A 379 -0.94 1.78 -20.26
CA ASN A 379 0.28 2.49 -20.63
C ASN A 379 1.53 1.88 -19.99
N VAL A 380 1.46 1.48 -18.72
CA VAL A 380 2.57 0.78 -18.03
C VAL A 380 2.89 -0.54 -18.73
N PHE A 381 1.87 -1.33 -19.09
CA PHE A 381 2.08 -2.62 -19.76
C PHE A 381 2.69 -2.44 -21.14
N ASP A 382 2.24 -1.44 -21.90
CA ASP A 382 2.75 -1.14 -23.25
C ASP A 382 4.21 -0.69 -23.20
N GLN A 383 4.60 0.18 -22.25
CA GLN A 383 5.98 0.60 -22.03
C GLN A 383 6.89 -0.59 -21.68
N ILE A 384 6.46 -1.48 -20.79
CA ILE A 384 7.23 -2.67 -20.39
C ILE A 384 7.43 -3.60 -21.59
N LYS A 385 6.37 -3.89 -22.35
CA LYS A 385 6.45 -4.74 -23.54
C LYS A 385 7.37 -4.16 -24.63
N ALA A 386 7.30 -2.84 -24.83
CA ALA A 386 8.14 -2.14 -25.80
C ALA A 386 9.63 -2.18 -25.41
N ALA A 387 9.94 -2.05 -24.13
CA ALA A 387 11.31 -2.06 -23.62
C ALA A 387 11.98 -3.45 -23.69
N LYS A 388 11.21 -4.55 -23.71
CA LYS A 388 11.71 -5.94 -23.71
C LYS A 388 12.80 -6.18 -22.66
N PRO A 389 12.54 -5.91 -21.38
CA PRO A 389 13.53 -6.04 -20.32
C PRO A 389 13.72 -7.50 -19.89
N ASP A 390 14.85 -7.78 -19.24
CA ASP A 390 15.06 -9.05 -18.52
C ASP A 390 14.14 -9.16 -17.30
N TYR A 391 13.95 -8.03 -16.59
CA TYR A 391 13.03 -7.92 -15.45
C TYR A 391 12.28 -6.59 -15.46
N ALA A 392 11.04 -6.60 -14.99
CA ALA A 392 10.39 -5.41 -14.47
C ALA A 392 10.65 -5.32 -12.95
N ILE A 393 10.92 -4.11 -12.45
CA ILE A 393 11.22 -3.87 -11.04
C ILE A 393 10.15 -2.96 -10.45
N THR A 394 9.65 -3.31 -9.26
CA THR A 394 8.73 -2.46 -8.52
C THR A 394 8.77 -2.76 -7.02
N ASP A 395 8.54 -1.73 -6.20
CA ASP A 395 8.53 -1.80 -4.72
C ASP A 395 7.16 -2.18 -4.13
N CYS A 396 6.23 -2.63 -4.97
CA CYS A 396 4.87 -2.90 -4.56
C CYS A 396 4.39 -4.26 -5.07
N GLU A 397 3.95 -5.09 -4.14
CA GLU A 397 3.44 -6.43 -4.41
C GLU A 397 2.24 -6.46 -5.36
N THR A 398 1.32 -5.49 -5.24
CA THR A 398 0.15 -5.42 -6.11
C THR A 398 0.51 -4.97 -7.51
N CYS A 399 1.48 -4.07 -7.66
CA CYS A 399 2.02 -3.70 -8.97
C CYS A 399 2.71 -4.90 -9.63
N LYS A 400 3.49 -5.69 -8.86
CA LYS A 400 4.11 -6.93 -9.36
C LYS A 400 3.07 -7.86 -9.97
N TRP A 401 2.00 -8.19 -9.26
CA TRP A 401 0.97 -9.10 -9.77
C TRP A 401 0.31 -8.58 -11.04
N GLN A 402 -0.03 -7.29 -11.07
CA GLN A 402 -0.69 -6.66 -12.22
C GLN A 402 0.20 -6.65 -13.46
N ILE A 403 1.49 -6.33 -13.29
CA ILE A 403 2.47 -6.29 -14.38
C ILE A 403 2.71 -7.70 -14.92
N GLU A 404 3.00 -8.69 -14.07
CA GLU A 404 3.26 -10.05 -14.50
C GLU A 404 2.08 -10.65 -15.28
N GLU A 405 0.84 -10.44 -14.78
CA GLU A 405 -0.35 -10.98 -15.42
C GLU A 405 -0.62 -10.38 -16.82
N ASN A 406 -0.25 -9.11 -17.04
CA ASN A 406 -0.57 -8.40 -18.29
C ASN A 406 0.61 -8.28 -19.27
N THR A 407 1.84 -8.60 -18.83
CA THR A 407 3.03 -8.48 -19.70
C THR A 407 3.75 -9.81 -19.90
N ASN A 408 3.54 -10.80 -19.04
CA ASN A 408 4.33 -12.03 -18.91
C ASN A 408 5.82 -11.78 -18.65
N ILE A 409 6.21 -10.58 -18.18
CA ILE A 409 7.57 -10.24 -17.79
C ILE A 409 7.73 -10.51 -16.30
N THR A 410 8.77 -11.25 -15.93
CA THR A 410 9.11 -11.50 -14.53
C THR A 410 9.32 -10.17 -13.80
N THR A 411 8.55 -9.98 -12.73
CA THR A 411 8.61 -8.74 -11.95
C THR A 411 9.16 -9.04 -10.56
N ILE A 412 10.24 -8.38 -10.16
CA ILE A 412 10.88 -8.61 -8.88
C ILE A 412 11.04 -7.32 -8.08
N HIS A 413 11.28 -7.48 -6.79
CA HIS A 413 11.51 -6.36 -5.88
C HIS A 413 12.98 -5.88 -5.98
N PRO A 414 13.28 -4.56 -5.80
CA PRO A 414 14.65 -4.04 -5.80
C PRO A 414 15.60 -4.80 -4.88
N ILE A 415 15.14 -5.23 -3.71
CA ILE A 415 15.93 -6.02 -2.74
C ILE A 415 16.31 -7.40 -3.28
N SER A 416 15.40 -8.07 -4.00
CA SER A 416 15.71 -9.37 -4.60
C SER A 416 16.74 -9.23 -5.72
N LEU A 417 16.67 -8.15 -6.51
CA LEU A 417 17.68 -7.85 -7.52
C LEU A 417 19.04 -7.52 -6.88
N LEU A 418 19.03 -6.71 -5.81
CA LEU A 418 20.26 -6.41 -5.06
C LEU A 418 20.87 -7.68 -4.45
N CYS A 419 20.02 -8.58 -3.93
CA CYS A 419 20.46 -9.88 -3.41
C CYS A 419 21.13 -10.76 -4.49
N GLU A 420 20.62 -10.71 -5.74
CA GLU A 420 21.24 -11.40 -6.89
C GLU A 420 22.62 -10.82 -7.22
N ALA A 421 22.81 -9.51 -7.01
CA ALA A 421 24.06 -8.81 -7.25
C ALA A 421 25.14 -9.04 -6.16
N LEU A 422 24.79 -9.61 -5.00
CA LEU A 422 25.77 -9.81 -3.92
C LEU A 422 26.92 -10.71 -4.35
N MET A 423 28.15 -10.33 -3.96
CA MET A 423 29.28 -11.25 -3.97
C MET A 423 29.09 -12.30 -2.86
N ALA A 424 29.52 -13.51 -3.14
CA ALA A 424 29.50 -14.61 -2.16
C ALA A 424 30.39 -14.31 -0.94
#